data_d7c91a6d5207208667b1a9a602692cf5
#
_entry.id   d7c91a6d5207208667b1a9a602692cf5
#
_cell.length_a   1.000
_cell.length_b   1.000
_cell.length_c   1.000
_cell.angle_alpha   90.00
_cell.angle_beta   90.00
_cell.angle_gamma   90.00
#
_symmetry.space_group_name_H-M   'P 1'
#
loop_
_entity.id
_entity.type
_entity.pdbx_description
1 polymer ?
#
loop_
_entity_poly.entity_id
_entity_poly.type
_entity_poly.pdbx_seq_one_letter_code
_entity_poly.pdbx_strand_id
1 'polypeptide(L)'
;FYTGAWSEDELVEKIGGYHAIGIRSKTRLTQRVFDAAHQLLVVGCFCIGTNQVDLSAASKNGVAVFNSPFANSRSVAELVIAEMVCLSRQLTDRAQEMRQGTWNKVSKRCFELRGKLLGIVGYGHIGSQLSVLAESMGMQVIYHDVVPLMPLGSARQADSLEELLSEADFVSIHVPELPETRGMIGERELSLMKPGAFLINNARGTVVQIPALVEALKSQHVGGCALDVYP
;
A
#
# COMPACT_ATOMS: atom_id res chain seq x y z
N PHE A 1 8.68 -17.55 24.12
CA PHE A 1 8.53 -16.47 23.11
C PHE A 1 9.90 -16.14 22.55
N TYR A 2 10.07 -16.31 21.26
CA TYR A 2 11.29 -15.92 20.53
C TYR A 2 11.05 -14.55 19.89
N THR A 3 11.99 -13.63 20.07
CA THR A 3 11.84 -12.23 19.60
C THR A 3 12.52 -11.95 18.24
N GLY A 4 13.16 -12.97 17.63
CA GLY A 4 13.83 -12.88 16.32
C GLY A 4 13.13 -13.70 15.23
N ALA A 5 13.37 -13.35 13.97
CA ALA A 5 12.97 -14.20 12.85
C ALA A 5 14.01 -15.33 12.70
N TRP A 6 13.57 -16.58 12.68
CA TRP A 6 14.42 -17.71 12.34
C TRP A 6 14.68 -17.76 10.83
N SER A 7 15.86 -18.20 10.45
CA SER A 7 16.16 -18.59 9.07
C SER A 7 15.37 -19.84 8.68
N GLU A 8 15.31 -20.14 7.39
CA GLU A 8 14.63 -21.35 6.91
C GLU A 8 15.24 -22.61 7.49
N ASP A 9 16.59 -22.69 7.58
CA ASP A 9 17.29 -23.85 8.12
C ASP A 9 17.00 -24.06 9.63
N GLU A 10 17.00 -22.97 10.40
CA GLU A 10 16.63 -23.02 11.82
C GLU A 10 15.16 -23.44 12.03
N LEU A 11 14.26 -23.02 11.12
CA LEU A 11 12.86 -23.46 11.14
C LEU A 11 12.75 -24.95 10.88
N VAL A 12 13.41 -25.47 9.86
CA VAL A 12 13.40 -26.90 9.51
C VAL A 12 13.89 -27.75 10.68
N GLU A 13 14.94 -27.32 11.39
CA GLU A 13 15.46 -28.05 12.55
C GLU A 13 14.48 -28.08 13.74
N LYS A 14 13.72 -27.01 13.95
CA LYS A 14 12.97 -26.80 15.20
C LYS A 14 11.47 -27.08 15.08
N ILE A 15 10.90 -26.92 13.87
CA ILE A 15 9.45 -26.88 13.67
C ILE A 15 8.74 -28.19 14.00
N GLY A 16 9.43 -29.33 13.86
CA GLY A 16 8.85 -30.66 13.98
C GLY A 16 8.16 -30.98 15.32
N GLY A 17 8.51 -30.25 16.39
CA GLY A 17 7.92 -30.42 17.73
C GLY A 17 6.82 -29.40 18.07
N TYR A 18 6.44 -28.48 17.14
CA TYR A 18 5.46 -27.44 17.44
C TYR A 18 4.12 -27.71 16.77
N HIS A 19 3.03 -27.47 17.52
CA HIS A 19 1.65 -27.58 17.02
C HIS A 19 1.12 -26.26 16.45
N ALA A 20 1.71 -25.13 16.85
CA ALA A 20 1.34 -23.81 16.40
C ALA A 20 2.58 -22.90 16.26
N ILE A 21 2.58 -22.05 15.23
CA ILE A 21 3.61 -21.03 15.05
C ILE A 21 2.96 -19.68 14.75
N GLY A 22 3.50 -18.64 15.37
CA GLY A 22 3.17 -17.25 15.07
C GLY A 22 4.31 -16.59 14.30
N ILE A 23 4.01 -15.99 13.16
CA ILE A 23 5.00 -15.32 12.32
C ILE A 23 4.60 -13.89 11.98
N ARG A 24 5.57 -13.09 11.52
CA ARG A 24 5.36 -11.80 10.88
C ARG A 24 5.90 -11.85 9.44
N SER A 25 5.90 -10.71 8.76
CA SER A 25 6.23 -10.59 7.34
C SER A 25 7.64 -11.07 6.91
N LYS A 26 8.60 -11.12 7.84
CA LYS A 26 10.00 -11.51 7.53
C LYS A 26 10.25 -13.02 7.52
N THR A 27 9.41 -13.80 8.20
CA THR A 27 9.60 -15.26 8.33
C THR A 27 8.90 -15.96 7.18
N ARG A 28 9.63 -16.74 6.41
CA ARG A 28 9.09 -17.51 5.28
C ARG A 28 8.81 -18.95 5.69
N LEU A 29 7.61 -19.44 5.38
CA LEU A 29 7.22 -20.84 5.51
C LEU A 29 7.07 -21.43 4.12
N THR A 30 8.11 -22.12 3.69
CA THR A 30 8.20 -22.77 2.37
C THR A 30 7.71 -24.21 2.45
N GLN A 31 7.57 -24.88 1.30
CA GLN A 31 7.30 -26.32 1.23
C GLN A 31 8.26 -27.11 2.14
N ARG A 32 9.57 -26.79 2.11
CA ARG A 32 10.60 -27.48 2.92
C ARG A 32 10.33 -27.37 4.42
N VAL A 33 9.84 -26.23 4.89
CA VAL A 33 9.46 -26.03 6.31
C VAL A 33 8.23 -26.87 6.64
N PHE A 34 7.22 -26.90 5.76
CA PHE A 34 6.02 -27.72 6.01
C PHE A 34 6.33 -29.22 5.97
N ASP A 35 7.26 -29.67 5.13
CA ASP A 35 7.69 -31.07 5.09
C ASP A 35 8.36 -31.54 6.41
N ALA A 36 8.99 -30.61 7.14
CA ALA A 36 9.58 -30.87 8.45
C ALA A 36 8.59 -30.69 9.62
N ALA A 37 7.44 -30.07 9.37
CA ALA A 37 6.49 -29.64 10.40
C ALA A 37 5.43 -30.71 10.74
N HIS A 38 5.87 -31.91 11.17
CA HIS A 38 5.02 -33.08 11.32
C HIS A 38 3.88 -32.97 12.35
N GLN A 39 3.95 -32.02 13.28
CA GLN A 39 2.94 -31.81 14.33
C GLN A 39 2.21 -30.47 14.18
N LEU A 40 2.56 -29.65 13.16
CA LEU A 40 2.00 -28.32 13.00
C LEU A 40 0.54 -28.40 12.57
N LEU A 41 -0.33 -27.72 13.30
CA LEU A 41 -1.77 -27.65 13.04
C LEU A 41 -2.19 -26.27 12.54
N VAL A 42 -1.47 -25.22 12.99
CA VAL A 42 -1.89 -23.84 12.75
C VAL A 42 -0.72 -22.89 12.61
N VAL A 43 -0.85 -21.96 11.65
CA VAL A 43 0.04 -20.80 11.46
C VAL A 43 -0.77 -19.53 11.69
N GLY A 44 -0.32 -18.67 12.60
CA GLY A 44 -0.84 -17.31 12.80
C GLY A 44 0.09 -16.28 12.16
N CYS A 45 -0.37 -15.63 11.10
CA CYS A 45 0.34 -14.50 10.48
C CYS A 45 -0.10 -13.19 11.16
N PHE A 46 0.73 -12.65 12.06
CA PHE A 46 0.49 -11.34 12.71
C PHE A 46 0.82 -10.18 11.75
N CYS A 47 0.24 -10.22 10.56
CA CYS A 47 0.37 -9.25 9.47
C CYS A 47 -0.79 -9.42 8.48
N ILE A 48 -0.92 -8.50 7.53
CA ILE A 48 -1.99 -8.52 6.55
C ILE A 48 -1.72 -9.56 5.45
N GLY A 49 -0.52 -9.50 4.84
CA GLY A 49 -0.15 -10.40 3.75
C GLY A 49 0.18 -11.81 4.24
N THR A 50 -0.07 -12.79 3.38
CA THR A 50 0.33 -14.19 3.57
C THR A 50 1.36 -14.64 2.54
N ASN A 51 1.94 -13.72 1.77
CA ASN A 51 2.90 -14.00 0.68
C ASN A 51 4.15 -14.76 1.15
N GLN A 52 4.48 -14.66 2.45
CA GLN A 52 5.58 -15.38 3.09
C GLN A 52 5.25 -16.85 3.42
N VAL A 53 4.02 -17.29 3.22
CA VAL A 53 3.57 -18.65 3.50
C VAL A 53 3.20 -19.35 2.19
N ASP A 54 3.76 -20.52 1.96
CA ASP A 54 3.30 -21.43 0.91
C ASP A 54 1.96 -22.04 1.30
N LEU A 55 0.87 -21.37 0.89
CA LEU A 55 -0.50 -21.80 1.22
C LEU A 55 -0.84 -23.16 0.61
N SER A 56 -0.24 -23.50 -0.54
CA SER A 56 -0.44 -24.82 -1.18
C SER A 56 0.20 -25.91 -0.34
N ALA A 57 1.42 -25.68 0.13
CA ALA A 57 2.11 -26.59 1.03
C ALA A 57 1.37 -26.76 2.37
N ALA A 58 0.92 -25.64 2.97
CA ALA A 58 0.13 -25.64 4.18
C ALA A 58 -1.14 -26.50 4.03
N SER A 59 -1.89 -26.28 2.95
CA SER A 59 -3.13 -27.04 2.66
C SER A 59 -2.86 -28.53 2.48
N LYS A 60 -1.82 -28.91 1.74
CA LYS A 60 -1.43 -30.32 1.55
C LYS A 60 -1.07 -31.03 2.85
N ASN A 61 -0.47 -30.29 3.79
CA ASN A 61 -0.10 -30.82 5.10
C ASN A 61 -1.21 -30.68 6.15
N GLY A 62 -2.42 -30.21 5.78
CA GLY A 62 -3.54 -30.03 6.68
C GLY A 62 -3.36 -28.92 7.72
N VAL A 63 -2.50 -27.93 7.44
CA VAL A 63 -2.17 -26.83 8.34
C VAL A 63 -3.06 -25.62 8.04
N ALA A 64 -3.83 -25.17 9.04
CA ALA A 64 -4.65 -23.97 8.92
C ALA A 64 -3.79 -22.70 9.00
N VAL A 65 -4.03 -21.74 8.12
CA VAL A 65 -3.30 -20.45 8.10
C VAL A 65 -4.28 -19.31 8.35
N PHE A 66 -4.02 -18.52 9.37
CA PHE A 66 -4.78 -17.34 9.73
C PHE A 66 -3.91 -16.09 9.62
N ASN A 67 -4.49 -14.99 9.20
CA ASN A 67 -3.84 -13.69 9.17
C ASN A 67 -4.68 -12.62 9.91
N SER A 68 -4.13 -11.42 10.02
CA SER A 68 -4.82 -10.27 10.62
C SER A 68 -5.07 -9.19 9.56
N PRO A 69 -6.07 -9.37 8.68
CA PRO A 69 -6.20 -8.60 7.44
C PRO A 69 -6.61 -7.14 7.67
N PHE A 70 -7.09 -6.77 8.86
CA PHE A 70 -7.66 -5.45 9.14
C PHE A 70 -6.92 -4.65 10.21
N ALA A 71 -5.87 -5.22 10.81
CA ALA A 71 -5.23 -4.67 12.01
C ALA A 71 -4.60 -3.28 11.81
N ASN A 72 -4.19 -2.93 10.59
CA ASN A 72 -3.55 -1.65 10.28
C ASN A 72 -4.34 -0.78 9.29
N SER A 73 -5.57 -1.13 8.94
CA SER A 73 -6.35 -0.40 7.92
C SER A 73 -6.44 1.09 8.24
N ARG A 74 -6.73 1.41 9.51
CA ARG A 74 -6.79 2.79 9.97
C ARG A 74 -5.43 3.49 9.92
N SER A 75 -4.37 2.82 10.36
CA SER A 75 -3.01 3.38 10.36
C SER A 75 -2.53 3.76 8.97
N VAL A 76 -2.80 2.91 7.97
CA VAL A 76 -2.44 3.20 6.57
C VAL A 76 -3.27 4.36 6.03
N ALA A 77 -4.57 4.40 6.29
CA ALA A 77 -5.42 5.51 5.85
C ALA A 77 -4.96 6.86 6.45
N GLU A 78 -4.57 6.89 7.72
CA GLU A 78 -4.01 8.08 8.38
C GLU A 78 -2.65 8.48 7.80
N LEU A 79 -1.78 7.50 7.49
CA LEU A 79 -0.49 7.75 6.85
C LEU A 79 -0.69 8.42 5.48
N VAL A 80 -1.60 7.93 4.65
CA VAL A 80 -1.92 8.55 3.35
C VAL A 80 -2.37 10.00 3.51
N ILE A 81 -3.23 10.32 4.49
CA ILE A 81 -3.62 11.70 4.77
C ILE A 81 -2.39 12.55 5.13
N ALA A 82 -1.51 12.04 5.99
CA ALA A 82 -0.29 12.74 6.36
C ALA A 82 0.63 12.98 5.15
N GLU A 83 0.80 11.98 4.28
CA GLU A 83 1.59 12.09 3.05
C GLU A 83 1.01 13.12 2.08
N MET A 84 -0.31 13.14 1.89
CA MET A 84 -0.97 14.18 1.07
C MET A 84 -0.69 15.59 1.62
N VAL A 85 -0.76 15.78 2.94
CA VAL A 85 -0.40 17.06 3.57
C VAL A 85 1.08 17.38 3.36
N CYS A 86 1.97 16.40 3.56
CA CYS A 86 3.41 16.58 3.35
C CYS A 86 3.73 17.00 1.90
N LEU A 87 3.14 16.34 0.92
CA LEU A 87 3.31 16.64 -0.51
C LEU A 87 2.75 18.02 -0.86
N SER A 88 1.51 18.32 -0.46
CA SER A 88 0.85 19.60 -0.78
C SER A 88 1.52 20.80 -0.12
N ARG A 89 2.22 20.62 0.99
CA ARG A 89 2.90 21.67 1.75
C ARG A 89 4.41 21.63 1.62
N GLN A 90 4.98 20.66 0.88
CA GLN A 90 6.43 20.46 0.72
C GLN A 90 7.16 20.34 2.08
N LEU A 91 6.53 19.67 3.06
CA LEU A 91 7.04 19.66 4.44
C LEU A 91 8.41 18.95 4.54
N THR A 92 8.61 17.87 3.80
CA THR A 92 9.88 17.12 3.78
C THR A 92 11.01 17.96 3.24
N ASP A 93 10.79 18.68 2.14
CA ASP A 93 11.77 19.54 1.50
C ASP A 93 12.15 20.70 2.42
N ARG A 94 11.13 21.36 3.01
CA ARG A 94 11.34 22.45 3.97
C ARG A 94 12.12 21.99 5.21
N ALA A 95 11.80 20.77 5.73
CA ALA A 95 12.52 20.20 6.86
C ALA A 95 13.99 19.91 6.52
N GLN A 96 14.25 19.41 5.30
CA GLN A 96 15.61 19.16 4.84
C GLN A 96 16.40 20.46 4.66
N GLU A 97 15.81 21.49 4.02
CA GLU A 97 16.42 22.81 3.89
C GLU A 97 16.78 23.40 5.24
N MET A 98 15.87 23.33 6.22
CA MET A 98 16.14 23.81 7.57
C MET A 98 17.28 23.08 8.26
N ARG A 99 17.40 21.76 8.07
CA ARG A 99 18.56 20.98 8.58
C ARG A 99 19.88 21.42 7.95
N GLN A 100 19.84 21.94 6.72
CA GLN A 100 21.01 22.49 6.01
C GLN A 100 21.24 23.98 6.32
N GLY A 101 20.51 24.58 7.27
CA GLY A 101 20.62 25.98 7.64
C GLY A 101 19.97 26.96 6.66
N THR A 102 19.15 26.47 5.71
CA THR A 102 18.45 27.31 4.73
C THR A 102 17.01 27.52 5.13
N TRP A 103 16.63 28.76 5.38
CA TRP A 103 15.23 29.12 5.61
C TRP A 103 14.59 29.71 4.38
N ASN A 104 13.79 28.91 3.69
CA ASN A 104 13.09 29.29 2.49
C ASN A 104 11.61 29.58 2.78
N LYS A 105 11.27 30.87 2.94
CA LYS A 105 9.89 31.32 3.22
C LYS A 105 9.11 31.51 1.90
N VAL A 106 8.86 30.42 1.18
CA VAL A 106 8.14 30.43 -0.10
C VAL A 106 6.94 29.48 -0.01
N SER A 107 5.77 29.97 -0.42
CA SER A 107 4.54 29.16 -0.54
C SER A 107 4.22 28.73 -1.99
N LYS A 108 5.14 28.92 -2.91
CA LYS A 108 4.97 28.53 -4.32
C LYS A 108 4.71 27.03 -4.42
N ARG A 109 3.66 26.64 -5.12
CA ARG A 109 3.17 25.26 -5.26
C ARG A 109 2.67 24.62 -3.96
N CYS A 110 2.47 25.37 -2.88
CA CYS A 110 1.77 24.89 -1.70
C CYS A 110 0.28 25.17 -1.82
N PHE A 111 -0.55 24.22 -1.43
CA PHE A 111 -2.01 24.34 -1.47
C PHE A 111 -2.66 23.54 -0.33
N GLU A 112 -3.97 23.70 -0.17
CA GLU A 112 -4.79 22.96 0.79
C GLU A 112 -5.36 21.70 0.14
N LEU A 113 -5.67 20.68 0.95
CA LEU A 113 -6.37 19.48 0.47
C LEU A 113 -7.85 19.76 0.16
N ARG A 114 -8.43 20.74 0.86
CA ARG A 114 -9.83 21.11 0.69
C ARG A 114 -10.14 21.47 -0.79
N GLY A 115 -11.21 20.84 -1.31
CA GLY A 115 -11.66 21.03 -2.69
C GLY A 115 -10.84 20.25 -3.73
N LYS A 116 -9.82 19.48 -3.31
CA LYS A 116 -9.06 18.57 -4.19
C LYS A 116 -9.78 17.25 -4.35
N LEU A 117 -9.54 16.58 -5.47
CA LEU A 117 -10.08 15.27 -5.78
C LEU A 117 -9.04 14.18 -5.46
N LEU A 118 -9.42 13.27 -4.56
CA LEU A 118 -8.67 12.05 -4.27
C LEU A 118 -9.22 10.89 -5.10
N GLY A 119 -8.37 10.28 -5.93
CA GLY A 119 -8.62 9.02 -6.61
C GLY A 119 -8.10 7.85 -5.78
N ILE A 120 -8.96 6.88 -5.47
CA ILE A 120 -8.62 5.69 -4.70
C ILE A 120 -8.69 4.47 -5.62
N VAL A 121 -7.53 3.84 -5.87
CA VAL A 121 -7.41 2.61 -6.65
C VAL A 121 -7.43 1.42 -5.68
N GLY A 122 -8.55 0.70 -5.63
CA GLY A 122 -8.85 -0.33 -4.63
C GLY A 122 -9.65 0.23 -3.45
N TYR A 123 -10.96 0.00 -3.44
CA TYR A 123 -11.89 0.54 -2.43
C TYR A 123 -12.24 -0.46 -1.33
N GLY A 124 -11.26 -1.29 -0.95
CA GLY A 124 -11.38 -2.24 0.15
C GLY A 124 -11.38 -1.57 1.54
N HIS A 125 -10.95 -2.30 2.57
CA HIS A 125 -10.97 -1.81 3.96
C HIS A 125 -10.14 -0.55 4.21
N ILE A 126 -9.02 -0.39 3.51
CA ILE A 126 -8.19 0.82 3.62
C ILE A 126 -8.82 1.96 2.81
N GLY A 127 -9.12 1.72 1.54
CA GLY A 127 -9.66 2.74 0.64
C GLY A 127 -10.96 3.35 1.14
N SER A 128 -11.87 2.53 1.66
CA SER A 128 -13.14 3.02 2.23
C SER A 128 -12.94 3.87 3.50
N GLN A 129 -12.02 3.51 4.38
CA GLN A 129 -11.66 4.35 5.53
C GLN A 129 -10.97 5.65 5.12
N LEU A 130 -10.08 5.57 4.11
CA LEU A 130 -9.40 6.74 3.57
C LEU A 130 -10.41 7.72 2.96
N SER A 131 -11.44 7.24 2.24
CA SER A 131 -12.46 8.12 1.65
C SER A 131 -13.16 8.97 2.72
N VAL A 132 -13.56 8.35 3.85
CA VAL A 132 -14.20 9.07 4.96
C VAL A 132 -13.27 10.12 5.58
N LEU A 133 -11.99 9.78 5.75
CA LEU A 133 -10.99 10.73 6.26
C LEU A 133 -10.77 11.89 5.31
N ALA A 134 -10.63 11.61 4.00
CA ALA A 134 -10.44 12.62 2.98
C ALA A 134 -11.63 13.59 2.88
N GLU A 135 -12.85 13.06 2.93
CA GLU A 135 -14.07 13.89 2.99
C GLU A 135 -14.10 14.79 4.22
N SER A 136 -13.66 14.29 5.39
CA SER A 136 -13.56 15.12 6.60
C SER A 136 -12.54 16.26 6.49
N MET A 137 -11.56 16.13 5.57
CA MET A 137 -10.62 17.19 5.21
C MET A 137 -11.16 18.13 4.12
N GLY A 138 -12.41 17.95 3.68
CA GLY A 138 -13.06 18.74 2.64
C GLY A 138 -12.63 18.38 1.22
N MET A 139 -12.08 17.18 1.01
CA MET A 139 -11.78 16.64 -0.32
C MET A 139 -13.03 16.03 -0.96
N GLN A 140 -13.02 15.94 -2.28
CA GLN A 140 -13.90 15.05 -3.04
C GLN A 140 -13.19 13.71 -3.24
N VAL A 141 -13.95 12.62 -3.38
CA VAL A 141 -13.39 11.28 -3.55
C VAL A 141 -14.02 10.60 -4.77
N ILE A 142 -13.15 10.04 -5.62
CA ILE A 142 -13.50 9.10 -6.68
C ILE A 142 -12.73 7.81 -6.44
N TYR A 143 -13.37 6.67 -6.66
CA TYR A 143 -12.68 5.38 -6.49
C TYR A 143 -12.94 4.44 -7.67
N HIS A 144 -12.00 3.53 -7.89
CA HIS A 144 -12.12 2.43 -8.83
C HIS A 144 -11.77 1.11 -8.16
N ASP A 145 -12.62 0.10 -8.34
CA ASP A 145 -12.38 -1.26 -7.87
C ASP A 145 -12.95 -2.25 -8.91
N VAL A 146 -12.37 -3.44 -8.99
CA VAL A 146 -12.85 -4.52 -9.88
C VAL A 146 -14.12 -5.18 -9.35
N VAL A 147 -14.43 -4.97 -8.06
CA VAL A 147 -15.65 -5.45 -7.42
C VAL A 147 -16.60 -4.27 -7.24
N PRO A 148 -17.89 -4.41 -7.57
CA PRO A 148 -18.88 -3.37 -7.29
C PRO A 148 -19.05 -3.23 -5.76
N LEU A 149 -18.64 -2.10 -5.23
CA LEU A 149 -18.69 -1.78 -3.80
C LEU A 149 -19.54 -0.54 -3.58
N MET A 150 -20.35 -0.56 -2.52
CA MET A 150 -21.10 0.64 -2.14
C MET A 150 -20.16 1.69 -1.54
N PRO A 151 -20.22 2.94 -2.01
CA PRO A 151 -19.40 4.01 -1.46
C PRO A 151 -19.82 4.32 -0.02
N LEU A 152 -18.85 4.75 0.79
CA LEU A 152 -19.08 5.41 2.06
C LEU A 152 -19.08 6.92 1.83
N GLY A 153 -19.98 7.64 2.51
CA GLY A 153 -20.12 9.08 2.36
C GLY A 153 -20.61 9.49 0.96
N SER A 154 -19.95 10.46 0.36
CA SER A 154 -20.25 11.01 -0.98
C SER A 154 -19.22 10.59 -2.05
N ALA A 155 -18.40 9.57 -1.77
CA ALA A 155 -17.45 9.05 -2.73
C ALA A 155 -18.15 8.52 -4.00
N ARG A 156 -17.61 8.85 -5.17
CA ARG A 156 -18.14 8.45 -6.49
C ARG A 156 -17.32 7.29 -7.05
N GLN A 157 -17.98 6.28 -7.59
CA GLN A 157 -17.30 5.24 -8.36
C GLN A 157 -16.95 5.78 -9.75
N ALA A 158 -15.73 5.55 -10.21
CA ALA A 158 -15.31 5.77 -11.58
C ALA A 158 -15.71 4.59 -12.47
N ASP A 159 -16.07 4.84 -13.71
CA ASP A 159 -16.37 3.80 -14.69
C ASP A 159 -15.12 3.02 -15.12
N SER A 160 -13.96 3.65 -15.02
CA SER A 160 -12.67 3.03 -15.36
C SER A 160 -11.51 3.61 -14.54
N LEU A 161 -10.37 2.91 -14.56
CA LEU A 161 -9.12 3.41 -13.97
C LEU A 161 -8.65 4.68 -14.69
N GLU A 162 -8.82 4.73 -16.02
CA GLU A 162 -8.44 5.88 -16.83
C GLU A 162 -9.21 7.15 -16.45
N GLU A 163 -10.51 7.04 -16.19
CA GLU A 163 -11.32 8.16 -15.70
C GLU A 163 -10.75 8.67 -14.38
N LEU A 164 -10.54 7.78 -13.41
CA LEU A 164 -9.99 8.15 -12.11
C LEU A 164 -8.64 8.87 -12.24
N LEU A 165 -7.73 8.31 -13.04
CA LEU A 165 -6.38 8.87 -13.22
C LEU A 165 -6.42 10.27 -13.84
N SER A 166 -7.31 10.49 -14.82
CA SER A 166 -7.40 11.77 -15.54
C SER A 166 -8.03 12.90 -14.72
N GLU A 167 -8.84 12.58 -13.72
CA GLU A 167 -9.54 13.58 -12.92
C GLU A 167 -8.84 13.88 -11.58
N ALA A 168 -8.17 12.92 -10.97
CA ALA A 168 -7.66 13.01 -9.61
C ALA A 168 -6.47 13.97 -9.47
N ASP A 169 -6.47 14.80 -8.41
CA ASP A 169 -5.32 15.59 -7.98
C ASP A 169 -4.33 14.76 -7.17
N PHE A 170 -4.83 13.75 -6.45
CA PHE A 170 -4.06 12.74 -5.74
C PHE A 170 -4.57 11.36 -6.11
N VAL A 171 -3.67 10.43 -6.39
CA VAL A 171 -3.99 9.02 -6.64
C VAL A 171 -3.36 8.17 -5.55
N SER A 172 -4.18 7.43 -4.80
CA SER A 172 -3.73 6.53 -3.74
C SER A 172 -4.07 5.07 -4.08
N ILE A 173 -3.07 4.19 -3.98
CA ILE A 173 -3.17 2.79 -4.39
C ILE A 173 -3.37 1.89 -3.17
N HIS A 174 -4.40 1.03 -3.21
CA HIS A 174 -4.77 0.10 -2.13
C HIS A 174 -5.14 -1.30 -2.65
N VAL A 175 -4.56 -1.70 -3.77
CA VAL A 175 -4.78 -3.04 -4.33
C VAL A 175 -3.82 -4.08 -3.73
N PRO A 176 -4.22 -5.37 -3.63
CA PRO A 176 -3.32 -6.44 -3.24
C PRO A 176 -2.27 -6.72 -4.33
N GLU A 177 -1.22 -7.47 -3.98
CA GLU A 177 -0.28 -8.01 -4.96
C GLU A 177 -0.87 -9.27 -5.59
N LEU A 178 -1.25 -9.17 -6.85
CA LEU A 178 -1.77 -10.23 -7.71
C LEU A 178 -1.04 -10.18 -9.05
N PRO A 179 -1.08 -11.24 -9.87
CA PRO A 179 -0.54 -11.19 -11.23
C PRO A 179 -1.07 -10.00 -12.03
N GLU A 180 -2.35 -9.67 -11.88
CA GLU A 180 -3.07 -8.62 -12.60
C GLU A 180 -2.72 -7.21 -12.13
N THR A 181 -2.31 -7.06 -10.87
CA THR A 181 -1.95 -5.75 -10.29
C THR A 181 -0.45 -5.47 -10.36
N ARG A 182 0.35 -6.46 -10.70
CA ARG A 182 1.79 -6.30 -10.83
C ARG A 182 2.13 -5.41 -12.03
N GLY A 183 2.77 -4.28 -11.76
CA GLY A 183 3.14 -3.27 -12.77
C GLY A 183 1.95 -2.55 -13.40
N MET A 184 0.75 -2.60 -12.77
CA MET A 184 -0.46 -2.00 -13.33
C MET A 184 -0.38 -0.47 -13.47
N ILE A 185 0.47 0.20 -12.71
CA ILE A 185 0.76 1.61 -12.86
C ILE A 185 2.11 1.76 -13.56
N GLY A 186 2.05 1.83 -14.88
CA GLY A 186 3.19 1.98 -15.77
C GLY A 186 3.20 3.33 -16.49
N GLU A 187 3.98 3.41 -17.57
CA GLU A 187 4.15 4.64 -18.36
C GLU A 187 2.80 5.17 -18.88
N ARG A 188 1.94 4.27 -19.40
CA ARG A 188 0.62 4.63 -19.91
C ARG A 188 -0.25 5.25 -18.81
N GLU A 189 -0.39 4.57 -17.68
CA GLU A 189 -1.23 5.00 -16.56
C GLU A 189 -0.71 6.31 -15.95
N LEU A 190 0.60 6.45 -15.79
CA LEU A 190 1.22 7.69 -15.32
C LEU A 190 0.98 8.84 -16.29
N SER A 191 1.01 8.59 -17.60
CA SER A 191 0.73 9.63 -18.63
C SER A 191 -0.73 10.09 -18.64
N LEU A 192 -1.66 9.24 -18.18
CA LEU A 192 -3.08 9.59 -18.04
C LEU A 192 -3.37 10.44 -16.79
N MET A 193 -2.47 10.45 -15.83
CA MET A 193 -2.66 11.29 -14.64
C MET A 193 -2.73 12.75 -15.00
N LYS A 194 -3.51 13.49 -14.25
CA LYS A 194 -3.61 14.95 -14.39
C LYS A 194 -2.23 15.59 -14.20
N PRO A 195 -1.80 16.51 -15.09
CA PRO A 195 -0.51 17.17 -14.96
C PRO A 195 -0.34 17.84 -13.59
N GLY A 196 0.72 17.47 -12.87
CA GLY A 196 0.99 17.95 -11.52
C GLY A 196 0.29 17.18 -10.40
N ALA A 197 -0.46 16.12 -10.71
CA ALA A 197 -1.06 15.23 -9.71
C ALA A 197 0.00 14.44 -8.93
N PHE A 198 -0.39 13.94 -7.76
CA PHE A 198 0.48 13.21 -6.86
C PHE A 198 0.11 11.73 -6.80
N LEU A 199 1.12 10.85 -6.73
CA LEU A 199 0.95 9.41 -6.59
C LEU A 199 1.36 8.95 -5.19
N ILE A 200 0.52 8.14 -4.54
CA ILE A 200 0.79 7.55 -3.22
C ILE A 200 0.64 6.03 -3.31
N ASN A 201 1.67 5.30 -2.91
CA ASN A 201 1.63 3.84 -2.89
C ASN A 201 2.07 3.28 -1.53
N ASN A 202 1.07 2.94 -0.71
CA ASN A 202 1.24 2.25 0.57
C ASN A 202 0.67 0.82 0.50
N ALA A 203 0.50 0.29 -0.72
CA ALA A 203 -0.04 -1.05 -0.97
C ALA A 203 1.07 -2.10 -1.13
N ARG A 204 1.63 -2.20 -2.35
CA ARG A 204 2.74 -3.11 -2.70
C ARG A 204 3.68 -2.44 -3.69
N GLY A 205 4.98 -2.60 -3.51
CA GLY A 205 6.00 -1.97 -4.37
C GLY A 205 5.91 -2.43 -5.83
N THR A 206 5.57 -3.69 -6.04
CA THR A 206 5.43 -4.30 -7.37
C THR A 206 4.29 -3.75 -8.23
N VAL A 207 3.34 -2.99 -7.64
CA VAL A 207 2.20 -2.41 -8.38
C VAL A 207 2.63 -1.27 -9.30
N VAL A 208 3.65 -0.50 -8.91
CA VAL A 208 4.16 0.65 -9.66
C VAL A 208 5.46 0.31 -10.36
N GLN A 209 5.56 0.61 -11.64
CA GLN A 209 6.79 0.51 -12.40
C GLN A 209 7.71 1.69 -12.05
N ILE A 210 8.68 1.47 -11.17
CA ILE A 210 9.57 2.52 -10.65
C ILE A 210 10.31 3.28 -11.77
N PRO A 211 10.86 2.64 -12.84
CA PRO A 211 11.49 3.40 -13.93
C PRO A 211 10.54 4.38 -14.62
N ALA A 212 9.28 3.97 -14.86
CA ALA A 212 8.26 4.84 -15.47
C ALA A 212 7.91 6.02 -14.53
N LEU A 213 7.77 5.77 -13.23
CA LEU A 213 7.51 6.82 -12.24
C LEU A 213 8.66 7.84 -12.18
N VAL A 214 9.91 7.38 -12.26
CA VAL A 214 11.08 8.27 -12.29
C VAL A 214 11.04 9.23 -13.49
N GLU A 215 10.70 8.72 -14.67
CA GLU A 215 10.59 9.58 -15.87
C GLU A 215 9.40 10.55 -15.78
N ALA A 216 8.26 10.11 -15.24
CA ALA A 216 7.09 10.97 -15.01
C ALA A 216 7.39 12.11 -14.00
N LEU A 217 8.20 11.83 -12.97
CA LEU A 217 8.67 12.83 -12.01
C LEU A 217 9.68 13.80 -12.62
N LYS A 218 10.65 13.31 -13.41
CA LYS A 218 11.65 14.14 -14.10
C LYS A 218 11.00 15.08 -15.09
N SER A 219 10.00 14.63 -15.83
CA SER A 219 9.22 15.47 -16.76
C SER A 219 8.28 16.44 -16.04
N GLN A 220 8.15 16.36 -14.72
CA GLN A 220 7.19 17.11 -13.91
C GLN A 220 5.72 16.87 -14.30
N HIS A 221 5.42 15.81 -15.03
CA HIS A 221 4.04 15.41 -15.32
C HIS A 221 3.36 14.94 -14.03
N VAL A 222 4.02 14.06 -13.25
CA VAL A 222 3.65 13.75 -11.88
C VAL A 222 4.31 14.77 -10.95
N GLY A 223 3.52 15.46 -10.13
CA GLY A 223 3.96 16.55 -9.28
C GLY A 223 4.80 16.13 -8.07
N GLY A 224 4.69 14.86 -7.68
CA GLY A 224 5.42 14.23 -6.59
C GLY A 224 4.83 12.88 -6.22
N CYS A 225 5.53 12.12 -5.39
CA CYS A 225 5.03 10.83 -4.91
C CYS A 225 5.41 10.56 -3.45
N ALA A 226 4.64 9.67 -2.81
CA ALA A 226 4.97 9.05 -1.54
C ALA A 226 4.92 7.53 -1.71
N LEU A 227 5.97 6.83 -1.27
CA LEU A 227 6.10 5.38 -1.37
C LEU A 227 6.51 4.82 -0.01
N ASP A 228 5.66 4.02 0.61
CA ASP A 228 5.96 3.27 1.85
C ASP A 228 6.45 1.85 1.56
N VAL A 229 6.37 1.42 0.31
CA VAL A 229 6.72 0.06 -0.15
C VAL A 229 7.56 0.12 -1.42
N TYR A 230 8.49 -0.86 -1.54
CA TYR A 230 9.39 -1.00 -2.69
C TYR A 230 9.31 -2.43 -3.24
N PRO A 231 9.65 -2.65 -4.54
CA PRO A 231 9.72 -3.98 -5.15
C PRO A 231 10.69 -4.93 -4.46
#